data_c0ed095282d1f054f6e2c9ba08377079
#
_entry.id   c0ed095282d1f054f6e2c9ba08377079
#
_cell.length_a   1.000
_cell.length_b   1.000
_cell.length_c   1.000
_cell.angle_alpha   90.00
_cell.angle_beta   90.00
_cell.angle_gamma   90.00
#
_symmetry.space_group_name_H-M   'P 1'
#
loop_
_entity.id
_entity.type
_entity.pdbx_description
1 polymer ?
#
loop_
_entity_poly.entity_id
_entity_poly.type
_entity_poly.pdbx_seq_one_letter_code
_entity_poly.pdbx_strand_id
1 'polypeptide(L)'
;MKTFIPFCMILMAFGWQPTAQAAGTPEYMAVLAVMGYGYTVKVSINGADAGVKGGKSENRRLFNQDHEMAKQALPAIRAQNFVLKPGENRIAVEYTKTDPKSSDTLEVKLELEGYPEPVFLLQSKAKSSGKIEKQFVLQKPAPKDFKSIVVNE
;
A
#
# COMPACT_ATOMS: atom_id res chain seq x y z
N MET A 1 -53.99 53.75 -33.73
CA MET A 1 -53.62 52.86 -32.62
C MET A 1 -52.43 52.04 -33.02
N LYS A 2 -51.23 52.31 -32.50
CA LYS A 2 -50.02 51.59 -32.79
C LYS A 2 -49.65 50.78 -31.54
N THR A 3 -49.81 49.48 -31.59
CA THR A 3 -49.49 48.54 -30.51
C THR A 3 -48.00 48.24 -30.54
N PHE A 4 -47.27 48.66 -29.50
CA PHE A 4 -45.86 48.31 -29.27
C PHE A 4 -45.78 46.99 -28.56
N ILE A 5 -45.11 45.97 -29.18
CA ILE A 5 -44.76 44.70 -28.53
C ILE A 5 -43.33 44.82 -28.02
N PRO A 6 -43.05 44.67 -26.70
CA PRO A 6 -41.70 44.64 -26.24
C PRO A 6 -41.07 43.25 -26.50
N PHE A 7 -39.96 43.27 -27.21
CA PHE A 7 -39.11 42.11 -27.49
C PHE A 7 -38.31 41.77 -26.23
N CYS A 8 -38.71 40.74 -25.48
CA CYS A 8 -37.96 40.23 -24.35
C CYS A 8 -36.73 39.45 -24.87
N MET A 9 -35.53 40.05 -24.76
CA MET A 9 -34.25 39.37 -24.97
C MET A 9 -33.98 38.47 -23.76
N ILE A 10 -34.13 37.17 -23.95
CA ILE A 10 -33.67 36.17 -22.97
C ILE A 10 -32.16 35.96 -23.20
N LEU A 11 -31.33 36.57 -22.34
CA LEU A 11 -29.91 36.23 -22.25
C LEU A 11 -29.76 34.84 -21.59
N MET A 12 -29.53 33.81 -22.42
CA MET A 12 -29.06 32.54 -21.91
C MET A 12 -27.59 32.67 -21.53
N ALA A 13 -27.33 32.84 -20.21
CA ALA A 13 -26.01 32.68 -19.65
C ALA A 13 -25.64 31.20 -19.69
N PHE A 14 -24.88 30.80 -20.69
CA PHE A 14 -24.17 29.51 -20.68
C PHE A 14 -23.11 29.59 -19.57
N GLY A 15 -23.47 29.14 -18.38
CA GLY A 15 -22.52 28.89 -17.30
C GLY A 15 -21.58 27.77 -17.74
N TRP A 16 -20.31 28.10 -17.99
CA TRP A 16 -19.25 27.12 -18.01
C TRP A 16 -19.15 26.55 -16.60
N GLN A 17 -19.73 25.39 -16.38
CA GLN A 17 -19.41 24.56 -15.23
C GLN A 17 -18.06 23.89 -15.54
N PRO A 18 -17.01 24.14 -14.74
CA PRO A 18 -15.80 23.33 -14.85
C PRO A 18 -16.21 21.90 -14.51
N THR A 19 -16.14 21.02 -15.50
CA THR A 19 -16.23 19.57 -15.27
C THR A 19 -15.11 19.23 -14.32
N ALA A 20 -15.44 18.95 -13.04
CA ALA A 20 -14.50 18.37 -12.11
C ALA A 20 -14.02 17.06 -12.75
N GLN A 21 -12.78 17.07 -13.26
CA GLN A 21 -12.11 15.86 -13.70
C GLN A 21 -12.13 14.93 -12.48
N ALA A 22 -12.82 13.79 -12.61
CA ALA A 22 -12.81 12.78 -11.57
C ALA A 22 -11.34 12.42 -11.31
N ALA A 23 -10.83 12.78 -10.13
CA ALA A 23 -9.47 12.43 -9.74
C ALA A 23 -9.39 10.91 -9.80
N GLY A 24 -8.56 10.37 -10.68
CA GLY A 24 -8.34 8.93 -10.80
C GLY A 24 -7.93 8.36 -9.44
N THR A 25 -8.23 7.09 -9.20
CA THR A 25 -7.79 6.40 -7.98
C THR A 25 -6.27 6.54 -7.84
N PRO A 26 -5.75 7.00 -6.69
CA PRO A 26 -4.31 7.15 -6.51
C PRO A 26 -3.58 5.84 -6.73
N GLU A 27 -2.47 5.88 -7.46
CA GLU A 27 -1.58 4.75 -7.63
C GLU A 27 -0.62 4.66 -6.44
N TYR A 28 -0.45 3.46 -5.90
CA TYR A 28 0.46 3.18 -4.79
C TYR A 28 1.49 2.13 -5.20
N MET A 29 2.74 2.39 -4.84
CA MET A 29 3.84 1.44 -4.93
C MET A 29 4.55 1.37 -3.58
N ALA A 30 4.81 0.14 -3.11
CA ALA A 30 5.59 -0.11 -1.90
C ALA A 30 6.67 -1.15 -2.18
N VAL A 31 7.73 -1.11 -1.36
CA VAL A 31 8.75 -2.15 -1.31
C VAL A 31 8.63 -2.88 0.02
N LEU A 32 8.34 -4.17 -0.05
CA LEU A 32 8.44 -5.08 1.09
C LEU A 32 9.84 -5.66 1.10
N ALA A 33 10.65 -5.28 2.08
CA ALA A 33 11.98 -5.82 2.31
C ALA A 33 11.96 -6.78 3.50
N VAL A 34 12.52 -7.97 3.34
CA VAL A 34 12.61 -9.00 4.38
C VAL A 34 14.07 -9.44 4.50
N MET A 35 14.66 -9.26 5.65
CA MET A 35 15.95 -9.87 6.05
C MET A 35 15.64 -10.99 7.04
N GLY A 36 15.51 -12.21 6.52
CA GLY A 36 15.04 -13.37 7.28
C GLY A 36 16.05 -14.50 7.37
N TYR A 37 17.35 -14.19 7.46
CA TYR A 37 18.37 -15.22 7.67
C TYR A 37 18.08 -15.99 8.96
N GLY A 38 18.11 -17.32 8.90
CA GLY A 38 17.77 -18.16 10.05
C GLY A 38 16.28 -18.20 10.42
N TYR A 39 15.40 -17.69 9.54
CA TYR A 39 13.95 -17.73 9.72
C TYR A 39 13.22 -18.20 8.45
N THR A 40 12.14 -18.95 8.62
CA THR A 40 11.07 -18.99 7.63
C THR A 40 10.13 -17.83 7.91
N VAL A 41 9.68 -17.14 6.85
CA VAL A 41 8.84 -15.96 6.97
C VAL A 41 7.71 -16.04 5.96
N LYS A 42 6.50 -15.72 6.40
CA LYS A 42 5.35 -15.51 5.52
C LYS A 42 4.78 -14.13 5.82
N VAL A 43 4.67 -13.32 4.77
CA VAL A 43 4.02 -12.02 4.87
C VAL A 43 2.78 -12.03 4.00
N SER A 44 1.67 -11.59 4.55
CA SER A 44 0.44 -11.35 3.79
C SER A 44 -0.03 -9.90 3.93
N ILE A 45 -0.53 -9.34 2.83
CA ILE A 45 -1.16 -8.02 2.79
C ILE A 45 -2.62 -8.22 2.38
N ASN A 46 -3.53 -7.73 3.20
CA ASN A 46 -4.99 -7.90 2.99
C ASN A 46 -5.40 -9.36 2.75
N GLY A 47 -4.70 -10.31 3.41
CA GLY A 47 -4.91 -11.76 3.28
C GLY A 47 -4.24 -12.42 2.07
N ALA A 48 -3.65 -11.67 1.15
CA ALA A 48 -2.90 -12.20 0.02
C ALA A 48 -1.43 -12.43 0.40
N ASP A 49 -0.88 -13.61 0.05
CA ASP A 49 0.53 -13.94 0.27
C ASP A 49 1.43 -13.07 -0.63
N ALA A 50 2.37 -12.35 -0.03
CA ALA A 50 3.33 -11.50 -0.74
C ALA A 50 4.50 -12.31 -1.37
N GLY A 51 4.53 -13.63 -1.22
CA GLY A 51 5.48 -14.52 -1.86
C GLY A 51 6.90 -14.50 -1.29
N VAL A 52 7.10 -14.03 -0.05
CA VAL A 52 8.37 -14.11 0.66
C VAL A 52 8.46 -15.40 1.47
N LYS A 53 9.67 -15.95 1.63
CA LYS A 53 9.89 -17.25 2.29
C LYS A 53 10.88 -17.19 3.46
N GLY A 54 11.70 -16.15 3.54
CA GLY A 54 12.81 -16.09 4.48
C GLY A 54 14.04 -16.91 4.06
N GLY A 55 14.94 -17.16 4.99
CA GLY A 55 16.22 -17.84 4.72
C GLY A 55 17.25 -16.96 4.01
N LYS A 56 16.88 -15.77 3.57
CA LYS A 56 17.71 -14.83 2.80
C LYS A 56 17.16 -13.41 2.89
N SER A 57 17.85 -12.46 2.28
CA SER A 57 17.31 -11.13 2.00
C SER A 57 16.43 -11.17 0.74
N GLU A 58 15.22 -10.66 0.84
CA GLU A 58 14.24 -10.62 -0.24
C GLU A 58 13.59 -9.23 -0.33
N ASN A 59 13.34 -8.77 -1.56
CA ASN A 59 12.58 -7.55 -1.83
C ASN A 59 11.43 -7.85 -2.78
N ARG A 60 10.24 -7.32 -2.49
CA ARG A 60 9.06 -7.41 -3.33
C ARG A 60 8.46 -6.03 -3.56
N ARG A 61 8.14 -5.73 -4.80
CA ARG A 61 7.35 -4.54 -5.15
C ARG A 61 5.88 -4.88 -5.06
N LEU A 62 5.14 -4.07 -4.33
CA LEU A 62 3.70 -4.21 -4.13
C LEU A 62 3.01 -2.98 -4.69
N PHE A 63 1.82 -3.18 -5.26
CA PHE A 63 1.04 -2.15 -5.95
C PHE A 63 -0.42 -2.24 -5.54
N ASN A 64 -1.21 -1.22 -5.83
CA ASN A 64 -2.66 -1.33 -5.82
C ASN A 64 -3.20 -1.77 -7.19
N GLN A 65 -4.44 -2.27 -7.20
CA GLN A 65 -5.08 -2.83 -8.41
C GLN A 65 -5.21 -1.83 -9.56
N ASP A 66 -5.28 -0.54 -9.24
CA ASP A 66 -5.46 0.54 -10.23
C ASP A 66 -4.13 1.02 -10.82
N HIS A 67 -3.01 0.56 -10.28
CA HIS A 67 -1.68 0.90 -10.80
C HIS A 67 -1.55 0.44 -12.25
N GLU A 68 -1.01 1.29 -13.13
CA GLU A 68 -0.95 1.00 -14.57
C GLU A 68 -0.25 -0.32 -14.91
N MET A 69 0.74 -0.72 -14.12
CA MET A 69 1.43 -2.00 -14.29
C MET A 69 0.51 -3.22 -14.13
N ALA A 70 -0.66 -3.08 -13.50
CA ALA A 70 -1.62 -4.16 -13.38
C ALA A 70 -2.16 -4.63 -14.74
N LYS A 71 -2.20 -3.73 -15.74
CA LYS A 71 -2.71 -4.03 -17.07
C LYS A 71 -1.85 -5.06 -17.82
N GLN A 72 -0.56 -5.08 -17.52
CA GLN A 72 0.43 -5.94 -18.19
C GLN A 72 0.85 -7.16 -17.35
N ALA A 73 0.44 -7.20 -16.08
CA ALA A 73 0.85 -8.25 -15.17
C ALA A 73 0.10 -9.57 -15.41
N LEU A 74 0.82 -10.68 -15.40
CA LEU A 74 0.24 -12.02 -15.42
C LEU A 74 -0.61 -12.27 -14.17
N PRO A 75 -1.67 -13.10 -14.23
CA PRO A 75 -2.59 -13.35 -13.11
C PRO A 75 -1.89 -13.77 -11.81
N ALA A 76 -0.89 -14.65 -11.87
CA ALA A 76 -0.14 -15.09 -10.70
C ALA A 76 0.66 -13.94 -10.04
N ILE A 77 1.28 -13.06 -10.86
CA ILE A 77 1.99 -11.87 -10.38
C ILE A 77 0.99 -10.88 -9.77
N ARG A 78 -0.17 -10.68 -10.40
CA ARG A 78 -1.21 -9.80 -9.86
C ARG A 78 -1.67 -10.24 -8.49
N ALA A 79 -1.88 -11.54 -8.26
CA ALA A 79 -2.32 -12.07 -6.98
C ALA A 79 -1.34 -11.79 -5.83
N GLN A 80 -0.04 -11.74 -6.10
CA GLN A 80 1.00 -11.55 -5.09
C GLN A 80 1.49 -10.10 -4.96
N ASN A 81 1.44 -9.33 -6.03
CA ASN A 81 2.06 -8.00 -6.07
C ASN A 81 1.04 -6.85 -6.04
N PHE A 82 -0.21 -7.06 -6.50
CA PHE A 82 -1.24 -6.02 -6.53
C PHE A 82 -2.21 -6.17 -5.35
N VAL A 83 -1.70 -6.01 -4.15
CA VAL A 83 -2.39 -6.32 -2.89
C VAL A 83 -2.71 -5.11 -2.04
N LEU A 84 -2.18 -3.93 -2.39
CA LEU A 84 -2.44 -2.68 -1.68
C LEU A 84 -3.81 -2.11 -2.05
N LYS A 85 -4.40 -1.34 -1.12
CA LYS A 85 -5.65 -0.60 -1.32
C LYS A 85 -5.50 0.85 -0.87
N PRO A 86 -6.17 1.81 -1.51
CA PRO A 86 -6.36 3.12 -0.90
C PRO A 86 -7.08 2.97 0.44
N GLY A 87 -6.69 3.75 1.44
CA GLY A 87 -7.26 3.67 2.79
C GLY A 87 -6.69 2.51 3.61
N GLU A 88 -7.53 1.80 4.33
CA GLU A 88 -7.11 0.77 5.29
C GLU A 88 -6.53 -0.48 4.64
N ASN A 89 -5.39 -0.91 5.15
CA ASN A 89 -4.70 -2.14 4.79
C ASN A 89 -4.30 -2.90 6.06
N ARG A 90 -4.12 -4.20 5.91
CA ARG A 90 -3.68 -5.10 6.97
C ARG A 90 -2.42 -5.82 6.51
N ILE A 91 -1.37 -5.82 7.34
CA ILE A 91 -0.18 -6.65 7.19
C ILE A 91 -0.17 -7.71 8.28
N ALA A 92 0.08 -8.96 7.90
CA ALA A 92 0.35 -10.05 8.82
C ALA A 92 1.71 -10.67 8.50
N VAL A 93 2.52 -10.86 9.54
CA VAL A 93 3.83 -11.51 9.45
C VAL A 93 3.82 -12.72 10.37
N GLU A 94 4.04 -13.89 9.80
CA GLU A 94 4.26 -15.14 10.53
C GLU A 94 5.70 -15.56 10.31
N TYR A 95 6.41 -15.92 11.37
CA TYR A 95 7.79 -16.36 11.28
C TYR A 95 8.11 -17.48 12.26
N THR A 96 9.07 -18.31 11.87
CA THR A 96 9.65 -19.35 12.72
C THR A 96 11.16 -19.36 12.54
N LYS A 97 11.91 -19.33 13.65
CA LYS A 97 13.35 -19.41 13.63
C LYS A 97 13.77 -20.84 13.28
N THR A 98 14.58 -20.99 12.22
CA THR A 98 15.02 -22.32 11.74
C THR A 98 16.26 -22.81 12.43
N ASP A 99 17.09 -21.89 12.94
CA ASP A 99 18.25 -22.19 13.77
C ASP A 99 18.15 -21.49 15.13
N PRO A 100 17.80 -22.21 16.22
CA PRO A 100 17.68 -21.64 17.55
C PRO A 100 18.98 -21.02 18.09
N LYS A 101 20.13 -21.41 17.55
CA LYS A 101 21.44 -20.91 17.99
C LYS A 101 21.88 -19.67 17.19
N SER A 102 21.20 -19.35 16.11
CA SER A 102 21.52 -18.16 15.30
C SER A 102 21.26 -16.89 16.11
N SER A 103 22.19 -15.94 16.03
CA SER A 103 22.04 -14.59 16.56
C SER A 103 21.38 -13.64 15.57
N ASP A 104 20.94 -14.15 14.40
CA ASP A 104 20.35 -13.34 13.36
C ASP A 104 19.08 -12.63 13.82
N THR A 105 18.89 -11.43 13.35
CA THR A 105 17.70 -10.62 13.57
C THR A 105 16.80 -10.75 12.34
N LEU A 106 15.54 -11.05 12.58
CA LEU A 106 14.51 -10.90 11.54
C LEU A 106 14.15 -9.41 11.41
N GLU A 107 14.20 -8.90 10.19
CA GLU A 107 13.63 -7.60 9.87
C GLU A 107 12.61 -7.73 8.72
N VAL A 108 11.44 -7.15 8.92
CA VAL A 108 10.42 -7.00 7.88
C VAL A 108 10.03 -5.52 7.80
N LYS A 109 10.24 -4.93 6.63
CA LYS A 109 10.03 -3.51 6.40
C LYS A 109 9.13 -3.29 5.19
N LEU A 110 8.11 -2.44 5.33
CA LEU A 110 7.26 -2.00 4.23
C LEU A 110 7.45 -0.49 4.02
N GLU A 111 8.11 -0.13 2.93
CA GLU A 111 8.35 1.25 2.53
C GLU A 111 7.39 1.64 1.42
N LEU A 112 6.67 2.74 1.58
CA LEU A 112 5.74 3.27 0.60
C LEU A 112 6.35 4.49 -0.10
N GLU A 113 6.23 4.52 -1.42
CA GLU A 113 6.66 5.67 -2.21
C GLU A 113 5.98 6.96 -1.75
N GLY A 114 6.79 8.02 -1.51
CA GLY A 114 6.31 9.31 -1.04
C GLY A 114 6.07 9.42 0.46
N TYR A 115 6.36 8.38 1.25
CA TYR A 115 6.34 8.42 2.70
C TYR A 115 7.76 8.66 3.26
N PRO A 116 7.90 9.45 4.34
CA PRO A 116 9.22 9.79 4.89
C PRO A 116 9.88 8.63 5.62
N GLU A 117 9.09 7.67 6.10
CA GLU A 117 9.51 6.52 6.89
C GLU A 117 8.75 5.27 6.45
N PRO A 118 9.23 4.05 6.75
CA PRO A 118 8.50 2.82 6.52
C PRO A 118 7.12 2.86 7.16
N VAL A 119 6.08 2.40 6.46
CA VAL A 119 4.74 2.30 7.07
C VAL A 119 4.66 1.20 8.11
N PHE A 120 5.52 0.18 7.99
CA PHE A 120 5.63 -0.91 8.94
C PHE A 120 7.10 -1.36 9.05
N LEU A 121 7.56 -1.59 10.28
CA LEU A 121 8.87 -2.14 10.60
C LEU A 121 8.73 -3.14 11.74
N LEU A 122 9.09 -4.39 11.49
CA LEU A 122 9.27 -5.43 12.50
C LEU A 122 10.75 -5.74 12.66
N GLN A 123 11.22 -5.76 13.89
CA GLN A 123 12.53 -6.29 14.27
C GLN A 123 12.36 -7.31 15.39
N SER A 124 12.81 -8.55 15.18
CA SER A 124 12.75 -9.63 16.16
C SER A 124 14.10 -10.30 16.32
N LYS A 125 14.57 -10.42 17.57
CA LYS A 125 15.93 -10.97 17.88
C LYS A 125 15.90 -12.38 18.46
N ALA A 126 14.89 -12.73 19.21
CA ALA A 126 15.05 -13.84 20.17
C ALA A 126 13.94 -14.90 20.12
N LYS A 127 12.82 -14.68 19.45
CA LYS A 127 11.71 -15.62 19.52
C LYS A 127 11.85 -16.76 18.55
N SER A 128 11.46 -17.96 18.97
CA SER A 128 11.44 -19.14 18.13
C SER A 128 10.39 -19.07 17.03
N SER A 129 9.25 -18.44 17.32
CA SER A 129 8.18 -18.18 16.37
C SER A 129 7.33 -17.00 16.81
N GLY A 130 6.66 -16.36 15.89
CA GLY A 130 5.72 -15.27 16.18
C GLY A 130 4.71 -15.06 15.06
N LYS A 131 3.65 -14.36 15.43
CA LYS A 131 2.65 -13.86 14.50
C LYS A 131 2.29 -12.44 14.89
N ILE A 132 2.43 -11.52 13.97
CA ILE A 132 2.13 -10.11 14.15
C ILE A 132 1.15 -9.70 13.10
N GLU A 133 0.13 -8.95 13.51
CA GLU A 133 -0.86 -8.39 12.62
C GLU A 133 -1.07 -6.92 12.98
N LYS A 134 -0.99 -6.04 11.98
CA LYS A 134 -1.16 -4.60 12.13
C LYS A 134 -1.99 -4.04 10.98
N GLN A 135 -2.71 -2.96 11.29
CA GLN A 135 -3.42 -2.16 10.29
C GLN A 135 -2.64 -0.88 10.01
N PHE A 136 -2.65 -0.45 8.75
CA PHE A 136 -2.07 0.81 8.32
C PHE A 136 -2.96 1.46 7.26
N VAL A 137 -2.84 2.78 7.13
CA VAL A 137 -3.67 3.55 6.18
C VAL A 137 -2.79 4.14 5.09
N LEU A 138 -3.20 3.94 3.83
CA LEU A 138 -2.55 4.53 2.67
C LEU A 138 -3.35 5.70 2.15
N GLN A 139 -2.69 6.85 2.02
CA GLN A 139 -3.25 8.05 1.39
C GLN A 139 -2.16 8.81 0.61
N LYS A 140 -2.55 9.55 -0.42
CA LYS A 140 -1.66 10.48 -1.15
C LYS A 140 -2.27 11.88 -1.14
N PRO A 141 -1.48 12.88 -0.77
CA PRO A 141 -0.12 12.80 -0.24
C PRO A 141 -0.06 12.13 1.13
N ALA A 142 1.16 11.71 1.56
CA ALA A 142 1.37 11.17 2.89
C ALA A 142 0.92 12.17 3.97
N PRO A 143 0.36 11.70 5.11
CA PRO A 143 0.00 12.59 6.22
C PRO A 143 1.22 13.35 6.74
N LYS A 144 1.04 14.63 7.12
CA LYS A 144 2.11 15.43 7.70
C LYS A 144 2.58 14.92 9.07
N ASP A 145 1.70 14.26 9.79
CA ASP A 145 1.89 13.66 11.12
C ASP A 145 2.04 12.13 11.04
N PHE A 146 2.45 11.62 9.87
CA PHE A 146 2.66 10.19 9.67
C PHE A 146 3.63 9.63 10.71
N LYS A 147 3.30 8.44 11.23
CA LYS A 147 4.15 7.67 12.14
C LYS A 147 4.22 6.22 11.67
N SER A 148 5.44 5.71 11.63
CA SER A 148 5.71 4.28 11.38
C SER A 148 5.09 3.40 12.46
N ILE A 149 4.60 2.23 12.04
CA ILE A 149 4.25 1.15 12.96
C ILE A 149 5.54 0.36 13.20
N VAL A 150 6.14 0.52 14.38
CA VAL A 150 7.36 -0.19 14.77
C VAL A 150 7.03 -1.26 15.79
N VAL A 151 7.47 -2.49 15.52
CA VAL A 151 7.31 -3.65 16.40
C VAL A 151 8.69 -4.22 16.71
N ASN A 152 9.06 -4.24 17.98
CA ASN A 152 10.30 -4.84 18.48
C ASN A 152 9.96 -6.03 19.37
N GLU A 153 10.56 -7.19 19.10
CA GLU A 153 10.36 -8.42 19.84
C GLU A 153 11.64 -9.10 20.27
#